data_dbc656aa825f80b74a9382ebc63fedb2
#
_entry.id   dbc656aa825f80b74a9382ebc63fedb2
#
_cell.length_a   1.000
_cell.length_b   1.000
_cell.length_c   1.000
_cell.angle_alpha   90.00
_cell.angle_beta   90.00
_cell.angle_gamma   90.00
#
_symmetry.space_group_name_H-M   'P 1'
#
loop_
_entity.id
_entity.type
_entity.pdbx_description
1 polymer ?
#
loop_
_entity_poly.entity_id
_entity_poly.type
_entity_poly.pdbx_seq_one_letter_code
_entity_poly.pdbx_strand_id
1 'polypeptide(L)'
;MRKQPQQQRAKKIVDDILEAAQLCIAEQGIVQVTTPKIAEKSGVSVGSIYQYFENKDEIIQELLRRKSENLGMAFKQIAIAQENLTLA
;
A
#
# COMPACT_ATOMS: atom_id res chain seq x y z
N MET A 1 -2.86 -21.37 17.81
CA MET A 1 -3.62 -21.03 16.59
C MET A 1 -2.69 -21.07 15.40
N ARG A 2 -3.09 -21.75 14.38
CA ARG A 2 -2.23 -21.93 13.21
C ARG A 2 -2.59 -20.94 12.11
N LYS A 3 -1.59 -20.20 11.66
CA LYS A 3 -1.75 -19.39 10.46
C LYS A 3 -1.55 -20.30 9.25
N GLN A 4 -2.40 -20.16 8.27
CA GLN A 4 -2.26 -20.96 7.06
C GLN A 4 -1.06 -20.42 6.26
N PRO A 5 -0.14 -21.29 5.81
CA PRO A 5 1.02 -20.85 5.04
C PRO A 5 0.65 -20.06 3.80
N GLN A 6 -0.48 -20.42 3.15
CA GLN A 6 -0.95 -19.70 1.96
C GLN A 6 -1.32 -18.26 2.27
N GLN A 7 -1.95 -18.02 3.41
CA GLN A 7 -2.31 -16.66 3.79
C GLN A 7 -1.08 -15.81 4.08
N GLN A 8 -0.08 -16.41 4.70
CA GLN A 8 1.18 -15.69 4.99
C GLN A 8 1.91 -15.37 3.71
N ARG A 9 1.95 -16.30 2.76
CA ARG A 9 2.59 -16.06 1.47
C ARG A 9 1.88 -14.98 0.69
N ALA A 10 0.55 -15.05 0.65
CA ALA A 10 -0.25 -14.06 -0.05
C ALA A 10 -0.04 -12.67 0.55
N LYS A 11 -0.04 -12.57 1.87
CA LYS A 11 0.20 -11.30 2.54
C LYS A 11 1.58 -10.75 2.19
N LYS A 12 2.60 -11.60 2.22
CA LYS A 12 3.95 -11.18 1.90
C LYS A 12 4.05 -10.70 0.46
N ILE A 13 3.45 -11.43 -0.47
CA ILE A 13 3.47 -11.05 -1.89
C ILE A 13 2.78 -9.71 -2.08
N VAL A 14 1.61 -9.52 -1.49
CA VAL A 14 0.88 -8.25 -1.57
C VAL A 14 1.71 -7.12 -0.98
N ASP A 15 2.32 -7.34 0.18
CA ASP A 15 3.17 -6.33 0.82
C ASP A 15 4.36 -5.98 -0.05
N ASP A 16 5.00 -6.97 -0.69
CA ASP A 16 6.12 -6.74 -1.59
C ASP A 16 5.69 -5.92 -2.81
N ILE A 17 4.52 -6.24 -3.37
CA ILE A 17 3.98 -5.49 -4.51
C ILE A 17 3.74 -4.03 -4.12
N LEU A 18 3.11 -3.80 -2.97
CA LEU A 18 2.78 -2.46 -2.52
C LEU A 18 4.03 -1.65 -2.19
N GLU A 19 5.01 -2.26 -1.56
CA GLU A 19 6.27 -1.60 -1.29
C GLU A 19 6.98 -1.22 -2.58
N ALA A 20 7.03 -2.13 -3.55
CA ALA A 20 7.65 -1.85 -4.84
C ALA A 20 6.92 -0.74 -5.58
N ALA A 21 5.59 -0.76 -5.54
CA ALA A 21 4.78 0.30 -6.17
C ALA A 21 5.08 1.65 -5.54
N GLN A 22 5.19 1.69 -4.22
CA GLN A 22 5.51 2.92 -3.51
C GLN A 22 6.87 3.47 -3.92
N LEU A 23 7.87 2.59 -4.04
CA LEU A 23 9.20 2.99 -4.48
C LEU A 23 9.18 3.49 -5.93
N CYS A 24 8.45 2.82 -6.80
CA CYS A 24 8.32 3.27 -8.20
C CYS A 24 7.66 4.64 -8.28
N ILE A 25 6.64 4.87 -7.49
CA ILE A 25 5.96 6.17 -7.45
C ILE A 25 6.92 7.25 -6.96
N ALA A 26 7.71 6.96 -5.94
CA ALA A 26 8.69 7.90 -5.42
C ALA A 26 9.76 8.24 -6.43
N GLU A 27 10.18 7.27 -7.23
CA GLU A 27 11.26 7.46 -8.22
C GLU A 27 10.78 8.14 -9.49
N GLN A 28 9.60 7.79 -9.99
CA GLN A 28 9.15 8.16 -11.33
C GLN A 28 7.85 8.95 -11.35
N GLY A 29 7.14 9.01 -10.24
CA GLY A 29 5.84 9.62 -10.19
C GLY A 29 4.74 8.63 -10.56
N ILE A 30 3.53 8.92 -10.08
CA ILE A 30 2.39 8.00 -10.19
C ILE A 30 1.99 7.72 -11.64
N VAL A 31 2.18 8.70 -12.53
CA VAL A 31 1.79 8.55 -13.94
C VAL A 31 2.69 7.58 -14.66
N GLN A 32 3.97 7.55 -14.31
CA GLN A 32 4.96 6.74 -15.01
C GLN A 32 5.02 5.29 -14.51
N VAL A 33 4.39 4.99 -13.39
CA VAL A 33 4.41 3.64 -12.82
C VAL A 33 3.55 2.71 -13.67
N THR A 34 4.09 1.51 -13.95
CA THR A 34 3.38 0.46 -14.68
C THR A 34 3.51 -0.85 -13.91
N THR A 35 2.59 -1.78 -14.17
CA THR A 35 2.65 -3.10 -13.56
C THR A 35 3.97 -3.82 -13.85
N PRO A 36 4.51 -3.81 -15.09
CA PRO A 36 5.81 -4.41 -15.33
C PRO A 36 6.94 -3.79 -14.51
N LYS A 37 6.93 -2.48 -14.30
CA LYS A 37 7.94 -1.83 -13.47
C LYS A 37 7.82 -2.27 -12.02
N ILE A 38 6.61 -2.40 -11.52
CA ILE A 38 6.37 -2.91 -10.18
C ILE A 38 6.86 -4.35 -10.06
N ALA A 39 6.58 -5.16 -11.07
CA ALA A 39 7.03 -6.55 -11.09
C ALA A 39 8.56 -6.63 -11.00
N GLU A 40 9.24 -5.83 -11.80
CA GLU A 40 10.71 -5.79 -11.79
C GLU A 40 11.25 -5.38 -10.43
N LYS A 41 10.66 -4.35 -9.83
CA LYS A 41 11.11 -3.83 -8.54
C LYS A 41 10.82 -4.81 -7.40
N SER A 42 9.67 -5.49 -7.44
CA SER A 42 9.25 -6.39 -6.37
C SER A 42 9.85 -7.78 -6.45
N GLY A 43 10.29 -8.19 -7.63
CA GLY A 43 10.66 -9.57 -7.87
C GLY A 43 9.48 -10.50 -8.05
N VAL A 44 8.27 -9.96 -8.09
CA VAL A 44 7.04 -10.73 -8.32
C VAL A 44 6.68 -10.63 -9.79
N SER A 45 6.30 -11.77 -10.41
CA SER A 45 5.94 -11.75 -11.82
C SER A 45 4.67 -10.94 -12.07
N VAL A 46 4.55 -10.40 -13.29
CA VAL A 46 3.34 -9.67 -13.68
C VAL A 46 2.09 -10.54 -13.51
N GLY A 47 2.18 -11.81 -13.92
CA GLY A 47 1.08 -12.74 -13.75
C GLY A 47 0.65 -12.90 -12.29
N SER A 48 1.62 -12.98 -11.39
CA SER A 48 1.33 -13.08 -9.96
C SER A 48 0.69 -11.80 -9.44
N ILE A 49 1.15 -10.63 -9.91
CA ILE A 49 0.55 -9.36 -9.53
C ILE A 49 -0.94 -9.34 -9.91
N TYR A 50 -1.26 -9.79 -11.13
CA TYR A 50 -2.65 -9.80 -11.60
C TYR A 50 -3.53 -10.80 -10.85
N GLN A 51 -2.96 -11.72 -10.10
CA GLN A 51 -3.76 -12.57 -9.22
C GLN A 51 -4.32 -11.80 -8.02
N TYR A 52 -3.66 -10.72 -7.62
CA TYR A 52 -4.03 -9.95 -6.44
C TYR A 52 -4.63 -8.59 -6.79
N PHE A 53 -4.23 -7.99 -7.89
CA PHE A 53 -4.69 -6.67 -8.31
C PHE A 53 -5.05 -6.71 -9.78
N GLU A 54 -6.23 -6.22 -10.11
CA GLU A 54 -6.71 -6.26 -11.47
C GLU A 54 -5.92 -5.33 -12.40
N ASN A 55 -5.47 -4.20 -11.86
CA ASN A 55 -4.71 -3.22 -12.63
C ASN A 55 -3.91 -2.34 -11.67
N LYS A 56 -3.14 -1.42 -12.27
CA LYS A 56 -2.32 -0.47 -11.51
C LYS A 56 -3.17 0.38 -10.56
N ASP A 57 -4.35 0.78 -10.98
CA ASP A 57 -5.20 1.64 -10.17
C ASP A 57 -5.60 0.96 -8.87
N GLU A 58 -5.86 -0.34 -8.89
CA GLU A 58 -6.17 -1.08 -7.67
C GLU A 58 -4.98 -1.09 -6.71
N ILE A 59 -3.76 -1.21 -7.24
CA ILE A 59 -2.55 -1.15 -6.42
C ILE A 59 -2.46 0.22 -5.75
N ILE A 60 -2.67 1.28 -6.51
CA ILE A 60 -2.60 2.64 -6.01
C ILE A 60 -3.69 2.88 -4.96
N GLN A 61 -4.91 2.41 -5.22
CA GLN A 61 -6.00 2.53 -4.26
C GLN A 61 -5.67 1.85 -2.94
N GLU A 62 -5.07 0.68 -3.00
CA GLU A 62 -4.70 -0.03 -1.78
C GLU A 62 -3.61 0.72 -1.01
N LEU A 63 -2.64 1.30 -1.71
CA LEU A 63 -1.62 2.13 -1.07
C LEU A 63 -2.25 3.33 -0.37
N LEU A 64 -3.17 4.01 -1.05
CA LEU A 64 -3.85 5.16 -0.48
C LEU A 64 -4.70 4.77 0.72
N ARG A 65 -5.38 3.62 0.64
CA ARG A 65 -6.17 3.12 1.75
C ARG A 65 -5.31 2.88 2.98
N ARG A 66 -4.16 2.23 2.80
CA ARG A 66 -3.25 1.95 3.92
C ARG A 66 -2.66 3.21 4.52
N LYS A 67 -2.26 4.15 3.68
CA LYS A 67 -1.76 5.44 4.16
C LYS A 67 -2.85 6.23 4.87
N SER A 68 -4.06 6.18 4.34
CA SER A 68 -5.20 6.87 4.93
C SER A 68 -5.51 6.33 6.32
N GLU A 69 -5.44 5.01 6.50
CA GLU A 69 -5.63 4.41 7.81
C GLU A 69 -4.58 4.89 8.81
N ASN A 70 -3.31 4.90 8.40
CA ASN A 70 -2.23 5.37 9.26
C ASN A 70 -2.37 6.87 9.55
N LEU A 71 -2.66 7.66 8.53
CA LEU A 71 -2.89 9.10 8.69
C LEU A 71 -4.14 9.36 9.51
N GLY A 72 -5.17 8.52 9.35
CA GLY A 72 -6.39 8.65 10.11
C GLY A 72 -6.16 8.55 11.61
N MET A 73 -5.32 7.61 12.04
CA MET A 73 -4.99 7.48 13.45
C MET A 73 -4.21 8.70 13.96
N ALA A 74 -3.20 9.13 13.21
CA ALA A 74 -2.41 10.30 13.57
C ALA A 74 -3.27 11.56 13.55
N PHE A 75 -4.13 11.69 12.54
CA PHE A 75 -5.02 12.82 12.41
C PHE A 75 -6.00 12.90 13.56
N LYS A 76 -6.54 11.77 14.00
CA LYS A 76 -7.44 11.75 15.15
C LYS A 76 -6.75 12.24 16.40
N GLN A 77 -5.51 11.83 16.62
CA GLN A 77 -4.75 12.27 17.78
C GLN A 77 -4.50 13.78 17.73
N ILE A 78 -4.14 14.29 16.57
CA ILE A 78 -3.91 15.72 16.39
C ILE A 78 -5.21 16.50 16.57
N ALA A 79 -6.30 16.01 16.00
CA ALA A 79 -7.61 16.66 16.12
C ALA A 79 -8.07 16.71 17.57
N ILE A 80 -7.88 15.62 18.32
CA ILE A 80 -8.24 15.60 19.74
C ILE A 80 -7.39 16.62 20.51
N ALA A 81 -6.10 16.66 20.23
CA ALA A 81 -5.20 17.63 20.86
C ALA A 81 -5.61 19.06 20.54
N GLN A 82 -5.96 19.33 19.28
CA GLN A 82 -6.40 20.66 18.87
C GLN A 82 -7.73 21.04 19.49
N GLU A 83 -8.66 20.10 19.58
CA GLU A 83 -9.94 20.35 20.25
C GLU A 83 -9.73 20.71 21.71
N ASN A 84 -8.85 20.00 22.39
CA ASN A 84 -8.52 20.29 23.77
C ASN A 84 -7.92 21.69 23.92
N LEU A 85 -7.06 22.08 22.99
CA LEU A 85 -6.47 23.41 22.98
C LEU A 85 -7.51 24.48 22.68
N THR A 86 -8.42 24.18 21.77
CA THR A 86 -9.46 25.13 21.36
C THR A 86 -10.45 25.36 22.46
N LEU A 87 -10.78 24.32 23.23
CA LEU A 87 -11.73 24.40 24.32
C LEU A 87 -11.15 25.07 25.57
N ALA A 88 -9.85 25.10 25.63
CA ALA A 88 -9.16 25.81 26.69
C ALA A 88 -9.12 27.31 26.40
#